data_43115bce3ac6d397dbcc27c4466be186
#
_entry.id   43115bce3ac6d397dbcc27c4466be186
#
_cell.length_a   1.000
_cell.length_b   1.000
_cell.length_c   1.000
_cell.angle_alpha   90.00
_cell.angle_beta   90.00
_cell.angle_gamma   90.00
#
_symmetry.space_group_name_H-M   'P 1'
#
loop_
_entity.id
_entity.type
_entity.pdbx_description
1 polymer ?
#
loop_
_entity_poly.entity_id
_entity_poly.type
_entity_poly.pdbx_seq_one_letter_code
_entity_poly.pdbx_strand_id
1 'polypeptide(L)'
;MKQKSFDFFGNVVIVNFPYGEKQSEKKKFAEKLMKSNKSIKTVLEKTGKFSGRLRKMKTRFVAGEKTKEVLYRENGCVFRFNIDKTYFSPRLSNERKEIASKIKKGDNVFVMFAGVAPFSIVIAKNSKAKKVYSNEINREANKYAKLNIGLNNLRNKVELVPGDIKRVTEKLKKQKKKFDVIVMPRPQLKETFLKQAFMLAKKGTRIYYYDFSEEDEIEKVVERIKKEAKKSRKKIKILKIKKAGEIGPYRLRVRVDFLIL
;
A
#
# COMPACT_ATOMS: atom_id res chain seq x y z
N MET A 1 -24.65 -21.66 -9.97
CA MET A 1 -23.46 -21.02 -10.56
C MET A 1 -22.43 -20.75 -9.46
N LYS A 2 -21.18 -21.16 -9.62
CA LYS A 2 -20.11 -20.79 -8.66
C LYS A 2 -19.92 -19.29 -8.68
N GLN A 3 -20.00 -18.65 -7.52
CA GLN A 3 -19.88 -17.19 -7.38
C GLN A 3 -18.49 -16.72 -7.81
N LYS A 4 -18.43 -15.78 -8.77
CA LYS A 4 -17.20 -15.19 -9.28
C LYS A 4 -16.87 -13.97 -8.43
N SER A 5 -15.67 -13.96 -7.85
CA SER A 5 -15.16 -12.77 -7.17
C SER A 5 -14.37 -11.90 -8.13
N PHE A 6 -14.47 -10.59 -7.99
CA PHE A 6 -13.71 -9.65 -8.79
C PHE A 6 -13.33 -8.40 -8.00
N ASP A 7 -12.22 -7.77 -8.40
CA ASP A 7 -11.73 -6.52 -7.84
C ASP A 7 -11.74 -5.44 -8.92
N PHE A 8 -12.28 -4.26 -8.59
CA PHE A 8 -12.30 -3.09 -9.46
C PHE A 8 -11.05 -2.23 -9.27
N PHE A 9 -10.41 -1.89 -10.38
CA PHE A 9 -9.28 -0.96 -10.44
C PHE A 9 -9.57 0.15 -11.47
N GLY A 10 -10.59 0.96 -11.20
CA GLY A 10 -11.01 2.01 -12.12
C GLY A 10 -11.48 1.47 -13.48
N ASN A 11 -10.68 1.67 -14.53
CA ASN A 11 -10.97 1.18 -15.87
C ASN A 11 -10.70 -0.31 -16.10
N VAL A 12 -10.07 -1.00 -15.15
CA VAL A 12 -9.70 -2.43 -15.23
C VAL A 12 -10.42 -3.22 -14.15
N VAL A 13 -10.98 -4.37 -14.51
CA VAL A 13 -11.53 -5.35 -13.57
C VAL A 13 -10.73 -6.64 -13.65
N ILE A 14 -10.40 -7.19 -12.49
CA ILE A 14 -9.74 -8.48 -12.37
C ILE A 14 -10.73 -9.48 -11.81
N VAL A 15 -11.01 -10.52 -12.58
CA VAL A 15 -11.95 -11.59 -12.21
C VAL A 15 -11.18 -12.83 -11.79
N ASN A 16 -11.65 -13.46 -10.73
CA ASN A 16 -11.21 -14.78 -10.30
C ASN A 16 -12.21 -15.82 -10.84
N PHE A 17 -11.89 -16.43 -11.97
CA PHE A 17 -12.72 -17.45 -12.58
C PHE A 17 -12.49 -18.81 -11.90
N PRO A 18 -13.53 -19.65 -11.80
CA PRO A 18 -13.39 -21.04 -11.39
C PRO A 18 -12.44 -21.83 -12.31
N TYR A 19 -11.75 -22.80 -11.71
CA TYR A 19 -10.90 -23.71 -12.51
C TYR A 19 -11.75 -24.48 -13.55
N GLY A 20 -11.22 -24.62 -14.77
CA GLY A 20 -11.89 -25.34 -15.85
C GLY A 20 -12.96 -24.54 -16.60
N GLU A 21 -13.25 -23.28 -16.23
CA GLU A 21 -14.24 -22.47 -16.97
C GLU A 21 -13.79 -22.18 -18.40
N LYS A 22 -14.69 -22.44 -19.38
CA LYS A 22 -14.40 -22.27 -20.82
C LYS A 22 -14.12 -20.79 -21.17
N GLN A 23 -13.22 -20.55 -22.09
CA GLN A 23 -12.87 -19.19 -22.50
C GLN A 23 -14.05 -18.40 -23.07
N SER A 24 -14.99 -19.09 -23.76
CA SER A 24 -16.23 -18.48 -24.27
C SER A 24 -17.13 -17.96 -23.14
N GLU A 25 -17.24 -18.69 -22.02
CA GLU A 25 -18.03 -18.30 -20.86
C GLU A 25 -17.39 -17.10 -20.12
N LYS A 26 -16.05 -17.13 -19.95
CA LYS A 26 -15.30 -16.01 -19.41
C LYS A 26 -15.53 -14.74 -20.22
N LYS A 27 -15.48 -14.85 -21.56
CA LYS A 27 -15.70 -13.71 -22.46
C LYS A 27 -17.13 -13.17 -22.36
N LYS A 28 -18.15 -14.04 -22.38
CA LYS A 28 -19.56 -13.64 -22.16
C LYS A 28 -19.78 -12.91 -20.84
N PHE A 29 -19.19 -13.43 -19.74
CA PHE A 29 -19.25 -12.77 -18.43
C PHE A 29 -18.58 -11.39 -18.45
N ALA A 30 -17.40 -11.29 -19.04
CA ALA A 30 -16.66 -10.03 -19.15
C ALA A 30 -17.44 -8.99 -19.98
N GLU A 31 -18.03 -9.37 -21.11
CA GLU A 31 -18.85 -8.49 -21.96
C GLU A 31 -20.10 -8.00 -21.22
N LYS A 32 -20.78 -8.89 -20.46
CA LYS A 32 -21.90 -8.50 -19.61
C LYS A 32 -21.48 -7.47 -18.56
N LEU A 33 -20.34 -7.68 -17.92
CA LEU A 33 -19.81 -6.76 -16.91
C LEU A 33 -19.47 -5.38 -17.51
N MET A 34 -18.86 -5.35 -18.71
CA MET A 34 -18.55 -4.11 -19.44
C MET A 34 -19.83 -3.38 -19.92
N LYS A 35 -20.87 -4.11 -20.31
CA LYS A 35 -22.18 -3.51 -20.66
C LYS A 35 -22.85 -2.88 -19.46
N SER A 36 -22.79 -3.51 -18.28
CA SER A 36 -23.40 -2.99 -17.05
C SER A 36 -22.65 -1.79 -16.46
N ASN A 37 -21.36 -1.64 -16.75
CA ASN A 37 -20.55 -0.51 -16.27
C ASN A 37 -19.60 0.00 -17.36
N LYS A 38 -19.97 1.12 -17.97
CA LYS A 38 -19.23 1.77 -19.08
C LYS A 38 -17.84 2.29 -18.71
N SER A 39 -17.53 2.42 -17.41
CA SER A 39 -16.19 2.80 -16.95
C SER A 39 -15.17 1.65 -17.10
N ILE A 40 -15.64 0.41 -17.19
CA ILE A 40 -14.78 -0.77 -17.39
C ILE A 40 -14.35 -0.81 -18.85
N LYS A 41 -13.05 -0.68 -19.08
CA LYS A 41 -12.44 -0.76 -20.43
C LYS A 41 -11.75 -2.10 -20.67
N THR A 42 -11.31 -2.77 -19.61
CA THR A 42 -10.55 -4.01 -19.69
C THR A 42 -10.99 -4.98 -18.61
N VAL A 43 -11.18 -6.24 -18.99
CA VAL A 43 -11.38 -7.35 -18.05
C VAL A 43 -10.21 -8.31 -18.16
N LEU A 44 -9.57 -8.59 -17.02
CA LEU A 44 -8.47 -9.51 -16.87
C LEU A 44 -8.87 -10.68 -15.97
N GLU A 45 -8.32 -11.85 -16.24
CA GLU A 45 -8.38 -13.01 -15.36
C GLU A 45 -7.17 -13.04 -14.44
N LYS A 46 -7.39 -13.31 -13.16
CA LYS A 46 -6.30 -13.58 -12.23
C LYS A 46 -5.76 -14.98 -12.45
N THR A 47 -4.49 -15.12 -12.84
CA THR A 47 -3.87 -16.43 -13.13
C THR A 47 -2.94 -16.93 -12.04
N GLY A 48 -2.81 -16.22 -10.93
CA GLY A 48 -1.94 -16.62 -9.81
C GLY A 48 -2.08 -15.74 -8.58
N LYS A 49 -1.49 -16.19 -7.47
CA LYS A 49 -1.37 -15.39 -6.25
C LYS A 49 -0.27 -14.33 -6.43
N PHE A 50 -0.31 -13.28 -5.59
CA PHE A 50 0.82 -12.37 -5.48
C PHE A 50 2.10 -13.13 -5.10
N SER A 51 3.17 -12.93 -5.86
CA SER A 51 4.42 -13.66 -5.69
C SER A 51 5.63 -12.76 -5.46
N GLY A 52 6.60 -13.30 -4.73
CA GLY A 52 7.89 -12.68 -4.48
C GLY A 52 7.84 -11.41 -3.63
N ARG A 53 9.02 -10.89 -3.31
CA ARG A 53 9.24 -9.68 -2.50
C ARG A 53 8.57 -8.44 -3.11
N LEU A 54 8.42 -8.39 -4.44
CA LEU A 54 7.81 -7.26 -5.15
C LEU A 54 6.29 -7.37 -5.27
N ARG A 55 5.67 -8.46 -4.78
CA ARG A 55 4.23 -8.72 -4.81
C ARG A 55 3.63 -8.52 -6.21
N LYS A 56 4.25 -9.11 -7.22
CA LYS A 56 3.73 -9.09 -8.58
C LYS A 56 2.55 -10.05 -8.72
N MET A 57 1.58 -9.67 -9.52
CA MET A 57 0.45 -10.50 -9.92
C MET A 57 0.62 -10.91 -11.38
N LYS A 58 0.06 -12.06 -11.76
CA LYS A 58 -0.05 -12.46 -13.16
C LYS A 58 -1.51 -12.43 -13.56
N THR A 59 -1.80 -11.74 -14.66
CA THR A 59 -3.14 -11.68 -15.23
C THR A 59 -3.14 -12.07 -16.69
N ARG A 60 -4.29 -12.58 -17.16
CA ARG A 60 -4.55 -12.90 -18.58
C ARG A 60 -5.67 -12.00 -19.08
N PHE A 61 -5.54 -11.50 -20.29
CA PHE A 61 -6.58 -10.74 -20.97
C PHE A 61 -7.80 -11.61 -21.27
N VAL A 62 -9.00 -11.06 -21.05
CA VAL A 62 -10.29 -11.74 -21.32
C VAL A 62 -11.10 -10.95 -22.35
N ALA A 63 -11.34 -9.65 -22.14
CA ALA A 63 -12.14 -8.82 -23.03
C ALA A 63 -11.83 -7.33 -22.88
N GLY A 64 -12.21 -6.54 -23.87
CA GLY A 64 -12.07 -5.08 -23.90
C GLY A 64 -10.75 -4.62 -24.52
N GLU A 65 -10.21 -3.50 -24.03
CA GLU A 65 -8.92 -2.96 -24.47
C GLU A 65 -7.77 -3.86 -24.00
N LYS A 66 -6.85 -4.21 -24.90
CA LYS A 66 -5.71 -5.08 -24.58
C LYS A 66 -4.62 -4.33 -23.82
N THR A 67 -4.95 -3.91 -22.60
CA THR A 67 -4.04 -3.16 -21.73
C THR A 67 -3.99 -3.75 -20.33
N LYS A 68 -2.90 -3.47 -19.60
CA LYS A 68 -2.72 -3.73 -18.17
C LYS A 68 -2.51 -2.44 -17.39
N GLU A 69 -2.69 -1.30 -18.08
CA GLU A 69 -2.59 0.03 -17.47
C GLU A 69 -3.91 0.40 -16.79
N VAL A 70 -3.79 0.65 -15.51
CA VAL A 70 -4.88 1.08 -14.65
C VAL A 70 -4.88 2.60 -14.53
N LEU A 71 -6.07 3.20 -14.66
CA LEU A 71 -6.35 4.57 -14.22
C LEU A 71 -7.33 4.51 -13.06
N TYR A 72 -6.87 4.83 -11.86
CA TYR A 72 -7.64 4.72 -10.63
C TYR A 72 -7.76 6.07 -9.92
N ARG A 73 -8.92 6.32 -9.30
CA ARG A 73 -9.20 7.56 -8.57
C ARG A 73 -9.67 7.26 -7.17
N GLU A 74 -9.09 7.92 -6.16
CA GLU A 74 -9.53 7.89 -4.78
C GLU A 74 -9.08 9.13 -4.02
N ASN A 75 -9.81 9.54 -2.99
CA ASN A 75 -9.43 10.62 -2.08
C ASN A 75 -8.99 11.91 -2.79
N GLY A 76 -9.60 12.25 -3.93
CA GLY A 76 -9.24 13.39 -4.77
C GLY A 76 -7.91 13.23 -5.53
N CYS A 77 -7.33 12.03 -5.56
CA CYS A 77 -6.07 11.72 -6.22
C CYS A 77 -6.28 10.81 -7.43
N VAL A 78 -5.38 10.90 -8.40
CA VAL A 78 -5.34 10.07 -9.62
C VAL A 78 -4.09 9.21 -9.60
N PHE A 79 -4.25 7.94 -9.95
CA PHE A 79 -3.16 6.95 -9.99
C PHE A 79 -3.15 6.20 -11.32
N ARG A 80 -1.97 6.08 -11.92
CA ARG A 80 -1.70 5.17 -13.03
C ARG A 80 -0.70 4.11 -12.58
N PHE A 81 -0.91 2.88 -13.01
CA PHE A 81 0.01 1.79 -12.72
C PHE A 81 -0.26 0.57 -13.60
N ASN A 82 0.76 -0.25 -13.81
CA ASN A 82 0.61 -1.54 -14.48
C ASN A 82 0.29 -2.62 -13.44
N ILE A 83 -0.82 -3.32 -13.63
CA ILE A 83 -1.36 -4.26 -12.65
C ILE A 83 -0.46 -5.48 -12.39
N ASP A 84 0.31 -5.93 -13.39
CA ASP A 84 1.21 -7.08 -13.24
C ASP A 84 2.58 -6.68 -12.68
N LYS A 85 3.02 -5.44 -12.91
CA LYS A 85 4.37 -4.97 -12.56
C LYS A 85 4.46 -4.33 -11.19
N THR A 86 3.30 -3.87 -10.65
CA THR A 86 3.24 -3.11 -9.40
C THR A 86 2.17 -3.67 -8.47
N TYR A 87 2.23 -3.28 -7.21
CA TYR A 87 1.19 -3.60 -6.23
C TYR A 87 0.37 -2.34 -5.89
N PHE A 88 -0.93 -2.49 -5.92
CA PHE A 88 -1.89 -1.51 -5.43
C PHE A 88 -3.06 -2.23 -4.74
N SER A 89 -3.62 -1.64 -3.68
CA SER A 89 -4.79 -2.17 -2.98
C SER A 89 -5.87 -1.10 -2.85
N PRO A 90 -6.97 -1.18 -3.61
CA PRO A 90 -8.12 -0.28 -3.47
C PRO A 90 -8.74 -0.32 -2.06
N ARG A 91 -8.70 -1.50 -1.42
CA ARG A 91 -9.27 -1.74 -0.08
C ARG A 91 -8.62 -0.89 1.02
N LEU A 92 -7.47 -0.26 0.77
CA LEU A 92 -6.80 0.63 1.71
C LEU A 92 -7.15 2.11 1.51
N SER A 93 -8.12 2.45 0.68
CA SER A 93 -8.51 3.84 0.40
C SER A 93 -8.91 4.59 1.68
N ASN A 94 -9.75 3.99 2.52
CA ASN A 94 -10.17 4.56 3.80
C ASN A 94 -9.01 4.69 4.79
N GLU A 95 -8.09 3.71 4.83
CA GLU A 95 -6.89 3.80 5.66
C GLU A 95 -6.01 4.98 5.25
N ARG A 96 -5.81 5.20 3.95
CA ARG A 96 -5.04 6.34 3.43
C ARG A 96 -5.68 7.67 3.82
N LYS A 97 -7.02 7.79 3.71
CA LYS A 97 -7.78 8.97 4.13
C LYS A 97 -7.63 9.22 5.63
N GLU A 98 -7.79 8.18 6.46
CA GLU A 98 -7.67 8.30 7.91
C GLU A 98 -6.23 8.67 8.34
N ILE A 99 -5.20 8.09 7.73
CA ILE A 99 -3.83 8.48 8.04
C ILE A 99 -3.57 9.93 7.65
N ALA A 100 -4.04 10.37 6.47
CA ALA A 100 -3.89 11.76 6.04
C ALA A 100 -4.53 12.75 7.04
N SER A 101 -5.71 12.44 7.60
CA SER A 101 -6.36 13.31 8.60
C SER A 101 -5.60 13.41 9.94
N LYS A 102 -4.71 12.46 10.24
CA LYS A 102 -3.90 12.45 11.46
C LYS A 102 -2.56 13.19 11.33
N ILE A 103 -2.20 13.65 10.12
CA ILE A 103 -0.96 14.38 9.88
C ILE A 103 -1.11 15.82 10.30
N LYS A 104 -0.20 16.30 11.13
CA LYS A 104 -0.21 17.69 11.63
C LYS A 104 0.49 18.63 10.65
N LYS A 105 0.17 19.92 10.76
CA LYS A 105 0.88 20.98 10.01
C LYS A 105 2.38 20.94 10.34
N GLY A 106 3.19 20.93 9.30
CA GLY A 106 4.64 20.93 9.44
C GLY A 106 5.29 19.55 9.57
N ASP A 107 4.52 18.45 9.72
CA ASP A 107 5.10 17.09 9.83
C ASP A 107 5.94 16.72 8.59
N ASN A 108 7.13 16.17 8.83
CA ASN A 108 7.88 15.41 7.85
C ASN A 108 7.47 13.94 7.97
N VAL A 109 6.92 13.38 6.90
CA VAL A 109 6.37 12.04 6.87
C VAL A 109 7.26 11.11 6.06
N PHE A 110 7.55 9.91 6.59
CA PHE A 110 8.24 8.86 5.84
C PHE A 110 7.32 7.68 5.61
N VAL A 111 7.07 7.35 4.34
CA VAL A 111 6.27 6.19 3.94
C VAL A 111 7.20 5.10 3.45
N MET A 112 7.25 3.99 4.18
CA MET A 112 8.01 2.79 3.82
C MET A 112 7.15 1.89 2.94
N PHE A 113 7.76 1.18 1.98
CA PHE A 113 7.06 0.23 1.09
C PHE A 113 5.92 0.88 0.29
N ALA A 114 6.22 2.03 -0.28
CA ALA A 114 5.21 2.95 -0.80
C ALA A 114 4.51 2.48 -2.09
N GLY A 115 5.02 1.46 -2.79
CA GLY A 115 4.48 1.03 -4.07
C GLY A 115 4.47 2.16 -5.10
N VAL A 116 3.34 2.36 -5.76
CA VAL A 116 3.11 3.49 -6.69
C VAL A 116 2.77 4.80 -5.97
N ALA A 117 3.14 4.89 -4.70
CA ALA A 117 3.00 6.02 -3.77
C ALA A 117 1.58 6.41 -3.34
N PRO A 118 0.59 5.50 -3.18
CA PRO A 118 -0.77 5.93 -2.84
C PRO A 118 -0.85 6.58 -1.45
N PHE A 119 -0.22 6.04 -0.40
CA PHE A 119 -0.18 6.69 0.91
C PHE A 119 0.51 8.05 0.84
N SER A 120 1.66 8.13 0.18
CA SER A 120 2.45 9.36 0.09
C SER A 120 1.67 10.49 -0.61
N ILE A 121 0.99 10.16 -1.70
CA ILE A 121 0.21 11.12 -2.50
C ILE A 121 -1.04 11.57 -1.75
N VAL A 122 -1.82 10.63 -1.18
CA VAL A 122 -3.03 10.97 -0.41
C VAL A 122 -2.67 11.83 0.81
N ILE A 123 -1.60 11.51 1.54
CA ILE A 123 -1.10 12.32 2.65
C ILE A 123 -0.71 13.72 2.16
N ALA A 124 0.12 13.82 1.12
CA ALA A 124 0.58 15.12 0.62
C ALA A 124 -0.55 16.00 0.08
N LYS A 125 -1.58 15.39 -0.55
CA LYS A 125 -2.74 16.11 -1.10
C LYS A 125 -3.71 16.56 -0.01
N ASN A 126 -4.00 15.70 0.96
CA ASN A 126 -5.10 15.88 1.91
C ASN A 126 -4.65 16.24 3.33
N SER A 127 -3.40 16.67 3.51
CA SER A 127 -2.89 17.12 4.81
C SER A 127 -2.01 18.37 4.68
N LYS A 128 -1.65 18.94 5.83
CA LYS A 128 -0.70 20.06 5.93
C LYS A 128 0.74 19.59 6.20
N ALA A 129 1.10 18.36 5.74
CA ALA A 129 2.47 17.88 5.82
C ALA A 129 3.45 18.86 5.18
N LYS A 130 4.63 19.04 5.80
CA LYS A 130 5.73 19.83 5.21
C LYS A 130 6.32 19.10 4.01
N LYS A 131 6.68 17.83 4.21
CA LYS A 131 7.28 16.99 3.17
C LYS A 131 6.92 15.52 3.40
N VAL A 132 6.69 14.77 2.34
CA VAL A 132 6.46 13.33 2.39
C VAL A 132 7.57 12.61 1.63
N TYR A 133 8.29 11.74 2.30
CA TYR A 133 9.34 10.90 1.73
C TYR A 133 8.77 9.52 1.45
N SER A 134 8.95 9.01 0.25
CA SER A 134 8.28 7.82 -0.29
C SER A 134 9.30 6.77 -0.69
N ASN A 135 9.49 5.72 0.13
CA ASN A 135 10.46 4.67 -0.13
C ASN A 135 9.83 3.44 -0.76
N GLU A 136 10.41 2.98 -1.86
CA GLU A 136 10.02 1.76 -2.55
C GLU A 136 11.23 1.09 -3.22
N ILE A 137 11.28 -0.25 -3.17
CA ILE A 137 12.35 -1.05 -3.77
C ILE A 137 12.06 -1.40 -5.24
N ASN A 138 10.80 -1.54 -5.63
CA ASN A 138 10.41 -1.90 -6.98
C ASN A 138 10.65 -0.73 -7.94
N ARG A 139 11.57 -0.90 -8.89
CA ARG A 139 11.92 0.14 -9.87
C ARG A 139 10.71 0.54 -10.74
N GLU A 140 9.88 -0.40 -11.15
CA GLU A 140 8.69 -0.09 -11.94
C GLU A 140 7.66 0.70 -11.11
N ALA A 141 7.46 0.34 -9.84
CA ALA A 141 6.60 1.10 -8.96
C ALA A 141 7.11 2.54 -8.76
N ASN A 142 8.42 2.75 -8.66
CA ASN A 142 9.00 4.11 -8.57
C ASN A 142 8.78 4.94 -9.84
N LYS A 143 8.79 4.32 -11.04
CA LYS A 143 8.43 5.03 -12.29
C LYS A 143 6.99 5.53 -12.24
N TYR A 144 6.05 4.66 -11.83
CA TYR A 144 4.65 5.06 -11.66
C TYR A 144 4.46 6.05 -10.50
N ALA A 145 5.20 5.92 -9.40
CA ALA A 145 5.16 6.88 -8.31
C ALA A 145 5.55 8.28 -8.80
N LYS A 146 6.63 8.42 -9.60
CA LYS A 146 7.03 9.68 -10.21
C LYS A 146 5.95 10.27 -11.12
N LEU A 147 5.34 9.43 -11.97
CA LEU A 147 4.21 9.83 -12.83
C LEU A 147 3.02 10.32 -11.98
N ASN A 148 2.63 9.54 -10.96
CA ASN A 148 1.49 9.83 -10.10
C ASN A 148 1.68 11.10 -9.29
N ILE A 149 2.89 11.37 -8.79
CA ILE A 149 3.24 12.64 -8.13
C ILE A 149 3.00 13.82 -9.08
N GLY A 150 3.41 13.67 -10.35
CA GLY A 150 3.17 14.68 -11.39
C GLY A 150 1.68 14.88 -11.69
N LEU A 151 0.92 13.81 -11.88
CA LEU A 151 -0.53 13.84 -12.15
C LEU A 151 -1.34 14.54 -11.03
N ASN A 152 -0.82 14.54 -9.81
CA ASN A 152 -1.47 15.17 -8.65
C ASN A 152 -0.86 16.54 -8.28
N ASN A 153 0.08 17.06 -9.06
CA ASN A 153 0.77 18.35 -8.82
C ASN A 153 1.51 18.42 -7.48
N LEU A 154 2.18 17.31 -7.08
CA LEU A 154 2.82 17.16 -5.78
C LEU A 154 4.36 17.09 -5.82
N ARG A 155 5.00 17.53 -6.93
CA ARG A 155 6.46 17.45 -7.10
C ARG A 155 7.23 18.15 -5.98
N ASN A 156 6.70 19.25 -5.46
CA ASN A 156 7.32 20.02 -4.38
C ASN A 156 7.08 19.42 -2.98
N LYS A 157 6.06 18.55 -2.83
CA LYS A 157 5.64 17.97 -1.54
C LYS A 157 6.10 16.53 -1.32
N VAL A 158 6.24 15.74 -2.39
CA VAL A 158 6.63 14.33 -2.30
C VAL A 158 8.02 14.11 -2.89
N GLU A 159 8.89 13.51 -2.10
CA GLU A 159 10.24 13.12 -2.49
C GLU A 159 10.36 11.59 -2.56
N LEU A 160 10.75 11.07 -3.72
CA LEU A 160 11.01 9.64 -3.88
C LEU A 160 12.38 9.29 -3.30
N VAL A 161 12.40 8.21 -2.50
CA VAL A 161 13.61 7.63 -1.90
C VAL A 161 13.70 6.16 -2.34
N PRO A 162 14.06 5.89 -3.60
CA PRO A 162 14.07 4.53 -4.14
C PRO A 162 15.15 3.67 -3.52
N GLY A 163 14.86 2.37 -3.38
CA GLY A 163 15.82 1.36 -2.95
C GLY A 163 15.38 0.52 -1.76
N ASP A 164 16.26 -0.41 -1.39
CA ASP A 164 16.05 -1.28 -0.24
C ASP A 164 16.01 -0.46 1.05
N ILE A 165 14.98 -0.67 1.86
CA ILE A 165 14.74 0.10 3.08
C ILE A 165 15.93 0.05 4.06
N LYS A 166 16.67 -1.06 4.14
CA LYS A 166 17.84 -1.17 5.03
C LYS A 166 18.94 -0.19 4.59
N ARG A 167 19.26 -0.18 3.30
CA ARG A 167 20.26 0.73 2.73
C ARG A 167 19.82 2.20 2.78
N VAL A 168 18.55 2.44 2.46
CA VAL A 168 17.95 3.78 2.53
C VAL A 168 17.99 4.33 3.95
N THR A 169 17.65 3.50 4.95
CA THR A 169 17.67 3.91 6.35
C THR A 169 19.08 4.30 6.82
N GLU A 170 20.11 3.54 6.46
CA GLU A 170 21.50 3.88 6.80
C GLU A 170 21.93 5.20 6.15
N LYS A 171 21.55 5.42 4.87
CA LYS A 171 21.83 6.71 4.17
C LYS A 171 21.14 7.87 4.89
N LEU A 172 19.85 7.76 5.19
CA LEU A 172 19.09 8.81 5.87
C LEU A 172 19.60 9.07 7.29
N LYS A 173 20.04 8.02 8.00
CA LYS A 173 20.68 8.14 9.33
C LYS A 173 22.01 8.93 9.24
N LYS A 174 22.88 8.63 8.28
CA LYS A 174 24.10 9.39 8.03
C LYS A 174 23.79 10.88 7.76
N GLN A 175 22.69 11.16 7.09
CA GLN A 175 22.19 12.53 6.85
C GLN A 175 21.50 13.14 8.08
N LYS A 176 21.50 12.47 9.24
CA LYS A 176 20.81 12.88 10.48
C LYS A 176 19.30 13.15 10.29
N LYS A 177 18.68 12.59 9.24
CA LYS A 177 17.25 12.76 8.96
C LYS A 177 16.39 12.02 9.98
N LYS A 178 15.40 12.70 10.53
CA LYS A 178 14.37 12.18 11.44
C LYS A 178 12.99 12.63 10.97
N PHE A 179 11.98 11.83 11.32
CA PHE A 179 10.61 12.06 10.86
C PHE A 179 9.65 12.21 12.03
N ASP A 180 8.62 13.04 11.83
CA ASP A 180 7.53 13.25 12.79
C ASP A 180 6.50 12.12 12.70
N VAL A 181 6.35 11.56 11.50
CA VAL A 181 5.46 10.44 11.23
C VAL A 181 6.15 9.40 10.34
N ILE A 182 5.97 8.12 10.69
CA ILE A 182 6.40 7.00 9.85
C ILE A 182 5.19 6.11 9.57
N VAL A 183 4.89 5.88 8.29
CA VAL A 183 3.80 5.00 7.85
C VAL A 183 4.41 3.75 7.21
N MET A 184 4.02 2.59 7.71
CA MET A 184 4.60 1.31 7.31
C MET A 184 3.54 0.36 6.75
N PRO A 185 2.98 0.60 5.53
CA PRO A 185 2.05 -0.32 4.89
C PRO A 185 2.79 -1.53 4.30
N ARG A 186 3.46 -2.26 5.19
CA ARG A 186 4.42 -3.29 4.83
C ARG A 186 3.79 -4.45 4.05
N PRO A 187 4.54 -5.08 3.16
CA PRO A 187 4.14 -6.35 2.56
C PRO A 187 4.13 -7.48 3.60
N GLN A 188 3.42 -8.57 3.29
CA GLN A 188 3.39 -9.76 4.15
C GLN A 188 4.73 -10.49 4.05
N LEU A 189 5.66 -10.11 4.90
CA LEU A 189 7.00 -10.70 5.03
C LEU A 189 7.25 -11.10 6.48
N LYS A 190 8.17 -12.03 6.72
CA LYS A 190 8.58 -12.44 8.08
C LYS A 190 9.24 -11.29 8.85
N GLU A 191 10.01 -10.45 8.16
CA GLU A 191 10.73 -9.32 8.76
C GLU A 191 9.78 -8.14 9.05
N THR A 192 9.90 -7.57 10.25
CA THR A 192 9.04 -6.46 10.71
C THR A 192 9.49 -5.09 10.20
N PHE A 193 10.77 -4.90 9.96
CA PHE A 193 11.41 -3.62 9.61
C PHE A 193 11.23 -2.51 10.66
N LEU A 194 10.83 -2.86 11.87
CA LEU A 194 10.67 -1.90 12.98
C LEU A 194 12.01 -1.27 13.37
N LYS A 195 13.12 -2.04 13.33
CA LYS A 195 14.46 -1.51 13.56
C LYS A 195 14.75 -0.29 12.66
N GLN A 196 14.43 -0.38 11.37
CA GLN A 196 14.62 0.69 10.41
C GLN A 196 13.76 1.92 10.74
N ALA A 197 12.50 1.71 11.14
CA ALA A 197 11.63 2.79 11.57
C ALA A 197 12.17 3.48 12.84
N PHE A 198 12.59 2.70 13.84
CA PHE A 198 13.16 3.25 15.09
C PHE A 198 14.47 4.03 14.87
N MET A 199 15.28 3.63 13.89
CA MET A 199 16.48 4.38 13.51
C MET A 199 16.18 5.78 12.97
N LEU A 200 15.04 5.96 12.30
CA LEU A 200 14.61 7.23 11.70
C LEU A 200 13.64 8.02 12.60
N ALA A 201 13.21 7.42 13.70
CA ALA A 201 12.32 8.06 14.67
C ALA A 201 13.09 8.95 15.67
N LYS A 202 12.43 10.00 16.14
CA LYS A 202 12.82 10.86 17.27
C LYS A 202 11.76 10.80 18.38
N LYS A 203 11.99 11.40 19.54
CA LYS A 203 10.95 11.58 20.56
C LYS A 203 9.76 12.32 19.93
N GLY A 204 8.55 11.84 20.18
CA GLY A 204 7.30 12.36 19.61
C GLY A 204 6.96 11.82 18.23
N THR A 205 7.79 10.96 17.60
CA THR A 205 7.43 10.32 16.32
C THR A 205 6.23 9.39 16.48
N ARG A 206 5.23 9.58 15.65
CA ARG A 206 4.05 8.69 15.52
C ARG A 206 4.33 7.65 14.46
N ILE A 207 4.14 6.36 14.76
CA ILE A 207 4.34 5.26 13.82
C ILE A 207 3.01 4.56 13.57
N TYR A 208 2.64 4.41 12.30
CA TYR A 208 1.48 3.66 11.83
C TYR A 208 1.98 2.37 11.19
N TYR A 209 1.98 1.30 11.98
CA TYR A 209 2.53 0.00 11.59
C TYR A 209 1.42 -0.94 11.16
N TYR A 210 1.52 -1.48 9.96
CA TYR A 210 0.59 -2.48 9.46
C TYR A 210 1.24 -3.87 9.51
N ASP A 211 0.52 -4.84 10.04
CA ASP A 211 0.90 -6.24 10.05
C ASP A 211 -0.27 -7.14 9.64
N PHE A 212 -0.02 -8.42 9.63
CA PHE A 212 -0.98 -9.47 9.29
C PHE A 212 -1.04 -10.45 10.45
N SER A 213 -2.24 -10.78 10.89
CA SER A 213 -2.47 -11.66 12.03
C SER A 213 -3.74 -12.47 11.83
N GLU A 214 -3.86 -13.57 12.52
CA GLU A 214 -5.15 -14.17 12.82
C GLU A 214 -5.88 -13.30 13.84
N GLU A 215 -7.21 -13.43 13.89
CA GLU A 215 -8.02 -12.49 14.68
C GLU A 215 -7.73 -12.60 16.18
N ASP A 216 -7.51 -13.81 16.66
CA ASP A 216 -7.15 -14.15 18.05
C ASP A 216 -5.69 -13.86 18.40
N GLU A 217 -4.84 -13.59 17.42
CA GLU A 217 -3.39 -13.36 17.60
C GLU A 217 -2.95 -11.89 17.51
N ILE A 218 -3.88 -10.95 17.53
CA ILE A 218 -3.57 -9.51 17.40
C ILE A 218 -2.58 -9.04 18.48
N GLU A 219 -2.68 -9.57 19.69
CA GLU A 219 -1.78 -9.23 20.79
C GLU A 219 -0.32 -9.61 20.49
N LYS A 220 -0.07 -10.69 19.78
CA LYS A 220 1.28 -11.08 19.35
C LYS A 220 1.94 -10.04 18.45
N VAL A 221 1.14 -9.24 17.70
CA VAL A 221 1.66 -8.11 16.92
C VAL A 221 2.18 -7.01 17.84
N VAL A 222 1.42 -6.68 18.89
CA VAL A 222 1.81 -5.66 19.88
C VAL A 222 3.06 -6.08 20.65
N GLU A 223 3.13 -7.35 21.07
CA GLU A 223 4.30 -7.89 21.76
C GLU A 223 5.56 -7.82 20.89
N ARG A 224 5.44 -8.15 19.61
CA ARG A 224 6.53 -8.00 18.63
C ARG A 224 7.03 -6.56 18.56
N ILE A 225 6.12 -5.58 18.50
CA ILE A 225 6.47 -4.16 18.48
C ILE A 225 7.22 -3.78 19.77
N LYS A 226 6.70 -4.16 20.94
CA LYS A 226 7.35 -3.90 22.25
C LYS A 226 8.74 -4.54 22.33
N LYS A 227 8.89 -5.79 21.90
CA LYS A 227 10.17 -6.50 21.85
C LYS A 227 11.19 -5.79 20.97
N GLU A 228 10.80 -5.39 19.76
CA GLU A 228 11.70 -4.66 18.85
C GLU A 228 12.03 -3.24 19.34
N ALA A 229 11.10 -2.58 20.00
CA ALA A 229 11.34 -1.29 20.66
C ALA A 229 12.40 -1.42 21.78
N LYS A 230 12.27 -2.45 22.64
CA LYS A 230 13.25 -2.74 23.70
C LYS A 230 14.64 -3.00 23.12
N LYS A 231 14.77 -3.85 22.07
CA LYS A 231 16.03 -4.10 21.36
C LYS A 231 16.64 -2.82 20.76
N SER A 232 15.80 -1.90 20.32
CA SER A 232 16.21 -0.62 19.72
C SER A 232 16.41 0.48 20.78
N ARG A 233 16.34 0.16 22.07
CA ARG A 233 16.43 1.11 23.21
C ARG A 233 15.42 2.28 23.06
N LYS A 234 14.20 1.97 22.59
CA LYS A 234 13.11 2.94 22.44
C LYS A 234 12.01 2.66 23.44
N LYS A 235 11.54 3.70 24.13
CA LYS A 235 10.30 3.67 24.90
C LYS A 235 9.15 4.04 23.98
N ILE A 236 8.05 3.30 24.04
CA ILE A 236 6.87 3.52 23.18
C ILE A 236 5.59 3.53 24.00
N LYS A 237 4.58 4.23 23.47
CA LYS A 237 3.19 4.19 23.97
C LYS A 237 2.30 3.73 22.83
N ILE A 238 1.59 2.61 23.02
CA ILE A 238 0.56 2.17 22.07
C ILE A 238 -0.63 3.13 22.19
N LEU A 239 -1.09 3.66 21.06
CA LEU A 239 -2.18 4.63 21.00
C LEU A 239 -3.48 3.98 20.53
N LYS A 240 -3.41 3.08 19.52
CA LYS A 240 -4.57 2.43 18.93
C LYS A 240 -4.17 1.12 18.25
N ILE A 241 -5.06 0.15 18.35
CA ILE A 241 -5.03 -1.09 17.55
C ILE A 241 -6.31 -1.08 16.72
N LYS A 242 -6.20 -1.36 15.41
CA LYS A 242 -7.33 -1.32 14.49
C LYS A 242 -7.26 -2.46 13.47
N LYS A 243 -8.39 -3.12 13.24
CA LYS A 243 -8.57 -4.00 12.07
C LYS A 243 -8.61 -3.13 10.82
N ALA A 244 -7.65 -3.32 9.91
CA ALA A 244 -7.47 -2.52 8.68
C ALA A 244 -7.86 -3.27 7.41
N GLY A 245 -8.71 -4.27 7.55
CA GLY A 245 -9.31 -5.06 6.49
C GLY A 245 -8.98 -6.56 6.57
N GLU A 246 -9.86 -7.35 6.00
CA GLU A 246 -9.70 -8.79 5.88
C GLU A 246 -8.85 -9.14 4.64
N ILE A 247 -8.05 -10.19 4.76
CA ILE A 247 -7.17 -10.67 3.68
C ILE A 247 -7.44 -12.14 3.32
N GLY A 248 -8.28 -12.80 4.06
CA GLY A 248 -8.70 -14.19 3.90
C GLY A 248 -9.52 -14.64 5.10
N PRO A 249 -10.04 -15.89 5.09
CA PRO A 249 -10.74 -16.45 6.25
C PRO A 249 -9.86 -16.34 7.50
N TYR A 250 -10.41 -15.79 8.57
CA TYR A 250 -9.77 -15.61 9.89
C TYR A 250 -8.45 -14.81 9.87
N ARG A 251 -8.10 -14.17 8.75
CA ARG A 251 -6.84 -13.41 8.60
C ARG A 251 -7.10 -11.95 8.33
N LEU A 252 -6.51 -11.12 9.16
CA LEU A 252 -6.68 -9.68 9.16
C LEU A 252 -5.39 -8.94 8.81
N ARG A 253 -5.56 -7.77 8.21
CA ARG A 253 -4.57 -6.71 8.29
C ARG A 253 -4.88 -5.89 9.54
N VAL A 254 -3.88 -5.76 10.42
CA VAL A 254 -3.97 -4.98 11.65
C VAL A 254 -3.11 -3.74 11.52
N ARG A 255 -3.60 -2.60 11.97
CA ARG A 255 -2.80 -1.38 12.16
C ARG A 255 -2.60 -1.13 13.64
N VAL A 256 -1.35 -0.92 14.03
CA VAL A 256 -1.00 -0.48 15.39
C VAL A 256 -0.39 0.91 15.29
N ASP A 257 -1.05 1.87 15.93
CA ASP A 257 -0.61 3.26 16.04
C ASP A 257 0.15 3.40 17.37
N PHE A 258 1.38 3.88 17.34
CA PHE A 258 2.16 4.09 18.56
C PHE A 258 3.08 5.30 18.48
N LEU A 259 3.47 5.82 19.64
CA LEU A 259 4.29 7.01 19.82
C LEU A 259 5.66 6.61 20.40
N ILE A 260 6.72 7.26 19.94
CA ILE A 260 8.06 7.20 20.55
C ILE A 260 8.13 8.24 21.69
N LEU A 261 8.46 7.77 22.90
CA LEU A 261 8.56 8.61 24.11
C LEU A 261 9.95 9.23 24.28
#